data_1c3aeebc6dd336187ab91a466ea2c779
#
_entry.id   1c3aeebc6dd336187ab91a466ea2c779
#
_cell.length_a   1.000
_cell.length_b   1.000
_cell.length_c   1.000
_cell.angle_alpha   90.00
_cell.angle_beta   90.00
_cell.angle_gamma   90.00
#
_symmetry.space_group_name_H-M   'P 1'
#
loop_
_entity.id
_entity.type
_entity.pdbx_description
1 polymer ?
#
loop_
_entity_poly.entity_id
_entity_poly.type
_entity_poly.pdbx_seq_one_letter_code
_entity_poly.pdbx_strand_id
1 'polypeptide(L)'
;MEKGDGKMIIGMQEGAKRDGVRDQRIAKVVELVPPQRLLEELPLAAERAQAVVRGRQEVVDVLQGRDSRLMVVVGPCSVHDPVAALDYARRLSAKSEELHEDVLVVMRVYFEKPRTTTGWKGLINDPHLDESGDVNAGLRIARKLLLEVLDTGLPVGCEFLDPITPQYIADCVAWGAIGARTSESQTHRQLASGLSMPIGFKNRTDGNIQVAVDAVRAAAASHAFAGIDDAGMPAILHTTGNPDCHLILRGGHGVPNYHPPEVEDALVTLGVAGLPERLVIDASHDNSGKDPEKQFLAAGDIADQVADGNKAIVGVMLESFLVEGRQNLVPGEELTYGQSITDACIDWEDTASALERFAAAVEARRGS
;
A
#
# COMPACT_ATOMS: atom_id res chain seq x y z
N MET A 1 31.12 -45.95 8.46
CA MET A 1 31.15 -44.47 8.56
C MET A 1 29.93 -43.95 7.83
N GLU A 2 28.80 -43.91 8.54
CA GLU A 2 27.54 -43.40 8.02
C GLU A 2 27.46 -41.89 8.30
N LYS A 3 27.23 -41.13 7.25
CA LYS A 3 26.93 -39.70 7.34
C LYS A 3 25.46 -39.54 7.68
N GLY A 4 25.18 -39.10 8.90
CA GLY A 4 23.83 -38.71 9.33
C GLY A 4 23.40 -37.40 8.70
N ASP A 5 22.42 -37.46 7.84
CA ASP A 5 21.66 -36.28 7.36
C ASP A 5 20.82 -35.73 8.54
N GLY A 6 21.31 -34.69 9.16
CA GLY A 6 20.57 -33.94 10.20
C GLY A 6 19.45 -33.10 9.57
N LYS A 7 18.30 -33.70 9.30
CA LYS A 7 17.06 -32.93 9.13
C LYS A 7 16.71 -32.34 10.48
N MET A 8 16.91 -31.03 10.62
CA MET A 8 16.40 -30.26 11.75
C MET A 8 14.86 -30.21 11.63
N ILE A 9 14.19 -31.14 12.33
CA ILE A 9 12.73 -31.12 12.51
C ILE A 9 12.46 -29.99 13.47
N ILE A 10 12.03 -28.83 12.93
CA ILE A 10 11.52 -27.70 13.73
C ILE A 10 10.29 -28.23 14.46
N GLY A 11 10.35 -28.25 15.78
CA GLY A 11 9.38 -28.87 16.66
C GLY A 11 7.98 -28.31 16.49
N MET A 12 7.09 -29.12 15.98
CA MET A 12 5.64 -28.90 16.05
C MET A 12 5.23 -29.09 17.52
N GLN A 13 5.00 -27.98 18.26
CA GLN A 13 4.32 -28.07 19.53
C GLN A 13 2.82 -28.23 19.25
N GLU A 14 2.30 -29.46 19.35
CA GLU A 14 0.86 -29.65 19.57
C GLU A 14 0.51 -28.98 20.89
N GLY A 15 -0.26 -27.87 20.82
CA GLY A 15 -0.70 -27.15 22.00
C GLY A 15 -1.50 -28.05 22.91
N ALA A 16 -0.97 -28.38 24.08
CA ALA A 16 -1.73 -29.08 25.09
C ALA A 16 -2.99 -28.28 25.40
N LYS A 17 -4.16 -28.86 25.15
CA LYS A 17 -5.48 -28.30 25.53
C LYS A 17 -5.50 -28.12 27.04
N ARG A 18 -5.25 -26.92 27.52
CA ARG A 18 -5.25 -26.60 28.95
C ARG A 18 -6.66 -26.29 29.40
N ASP A 19 -7.23 -27.19 30.17
CA ASP A 19 -8.39 -27.05 31.07
C ASP A 19 -9.65 -26.31 30.57
N GLY A 20 -9.95 -26.37 29.28
CA GLY A 20 -11.18 -25.77 28.72
C GLY A 20 -11.26 -24.23 28.72
N VAL A 21 -10.17 -23.53 29.13
CA VAL A 21 -10.16 -22.05 29.29
C VAL A 21 -9.35 -21.36 28.20
N ARG A 22 -8.24 -21.92 27.73
CA ARG A 22 -7.30 -21.29 26.79
C ARG A 22 -7.22 -22.07 25.48
N ASP A 23 -7.05 -21.33 24.36
CA ASP A 23 -6.73 -21.86 23.04
C ASP A 23 -7.73 -22.90 22.48
N GLN A 24 -8.99 -22.87 22.94
CA GLN A 24 -10.02 -23.84 22.58
C GLN A 24 -10.31 -23.84 21.06
N ARG A 25 -10.02 -22.74 20.37
CA ARG A 25 -10.28 -22.54 18.94
C ARG A 25 -8.99 -22.35 18.13
N ILE A 26 -7.81 -22.52 18.74
CA ILE A 26 -6.53 -22.54 18.07
C ILE A 26 -6.23 -23.99 17.68
N ALA A 27 -6.27 -24.29 16.39
CA ALA A 27 -6.03 -25.63 15.89
C ALA A 27 -4.53 -25.99 15.87
N LYS A 28 -3.67 -24.98 15.56
CA LYS A 28 -2.22 -25.16 15.40
C LYS A 28 -1.51 -23.82 15.65
N VAL A 29 -0.33 -23.90 16.23
CA VAL A 29 0.62 -22.77 16.33
C VAL A 29 1.87 -23.13 15.55
N VAL A 30 2.30 -22.24 14.66
CA VAL A 30 3.55 -22.37 13.90
C VAL A 30 4.38 -21.16 14.22
N GLU A 31 5.68 -21.34 14.40
CA GLU A 31 6.61 -20.26 14.65
C GLU A 31 6.73 -19.36 13.43
N LEU A 32 6.58 -18.05 13.63
CA LEU A 32 6.86 -17.06 12.62
C LEU A 32 8.36 -16.76 12.61
N VAL A 33 8.97 -16.72 11.43
CA VAL A 33 10.39 -16.32 11.29
C VAL A 33 10.60 -14.96 11.94
N PRO A 34 11.62 -14.77 12.79
CA PRO A 34 11.91 -13.45 13.35
C PRO A 34 12.26 -12.43 12.25
N PRO A 35 11.87 -11.14 12.40
CA PRO A 35 12.20 -10.11 11.41
C PRO A 35 13.69 -10.06 11.09
N GLN A 36 14.55 -9.98 12.10
CA GLN A 36 16.01 -9.96 11.92
C GLN A 36 16.51 -11.06 10.99
N ARG A 37 16.01 -12.29 11.15
CA ARG A 37 16.44 -13.42 10.32
C ARG A 37 16.06 -13.23 8.85
N LEU A 38 14.85 -12.72 8.58
CA LEU A 38 14.42 -12.45 7.20
C LEU A 38 15.24 -11.30 6.59
N LEU A 39 15.54 -10.27 7.38
CA LEU A 39 16.37 -9.16 6.92
C LEU A 39 17.82 -9.60 6.64
N GLU A 40 18.34 -10.56 7.39
CA GLU A 40 19.66 -11.19 7.12
C GLU A 40 19.63 -12.08 5.88
N GLU A 41 18.55 -12.84 5.66
CA GLU A 41 18.36 -13.69 4.46
C GLU A 41 18.22 -12.85 3.17
N LEU A 42 17.52 -11.71 3.25
CA LEU A 42 17.19 -10.80 2.15
C LEU A 42 17.54 -9.35 2.52
N PRO A 43 18.82 -9.00 2.57
CA PRO A 43 19.27 -7.72 3.07
C PRO A 43 18.92 -6.57 2.10
N LEU A 44 18.59 -5.41 2.66
CA LEU A 44 18.49 -4.16 1.92
C LEU A 44 19.91 -3.59 1.71
N ALA A 45 20.46 -3.76 0.51
CA ALA A 45 21.78 -3.24 0.15
C ALA A 45 21.81 -1.71 0.24
N ALA A 46 23.02 -1.14 0.40
CA ALA A 46 23.19 0.29 0.63
C ALA A 46 22.59 1.16 -0.49
N GLU A 47 22.71 0.76 -1.74
CA GLU A 47 22.17 1.47 -2.91
C GLU A 47 20.63 1.50 -2.87
N ARG A 48 19.98 0.37 -2.54
CA ARG A 48 18.53 0.27 -2.36
C ARG A 48 18.07 1.10 -1.17
N ALA A 49 18.79 1.05 -0.04
CA ALA A 49 18.48 1.86 1.14
C ALA A 49 18.51 3.36 0.82
N GLN A 50 19.50 3.82 0.05
CA GLN A 50 19.56 5.20 -0.41
C GLN A 50 18.40 5.54 -1.36
N ALA A 51 17.99 4.62 -2.25
CA ALA A 51 16.83 4.80 -3.11
C ALA A 51 15.54 4.97 -2.30
N VAL A 52 15.33 4.14 -1.27
CA VAL A 52 14.18 4.26 -0.36
C VAL A 52 14.19 5.62 0.37
N VAL A 53 15.33 6.04 0.91
CA VAL A 53 15.46 7.35 1.59
C VAL A 53 15.14 8.50 0.64
N ARG A 54 15.67 8.48 -0.59
CA ARG A 54 15.34 9.49 -1.61
C ARG A 54 13.84 9.47 -1.93
N GLY A 55 13.26 8.29 -2.22
CA GLY A 55 11.85 8.18 -2.54
C GLY A 55 10.93 8.68 -1.41
N ARG A 56 11.28 8.41 -0.14
CA ARG A 56 10.57 8.98 1.03
C ARG A 56 10.63 10.50 1.03
N GLN A 57 11.82 11.07 0.78
CA GLN A 57 11.99 12.52 0.77
C GLN A 57 11.23 13.17 -0.39
N GLU A 58 11.27 12.60 -1.60
CA GLU A 58 10.51 13.10 -2.74
C GLU A 58 9.00 13.09 -2.47
N VAL A 59 8.47 12.01 -1.89
CA VAL A 59 7.07 11.95 -1.48
C VAL A 59 6.73 13.03 -0.45
N VAL A 60 7.59 13.23 0.56
CA VAL A 60 7.41 14.31 1.57
C VAL A 60 7.42 15.68 0.89
N ASP A 61 8.33 15.91 -0.06
CA ASP A 61 8.44 17.20 -0.75
C ASP A 61 7.19 17.52 -1.58
N VAL A 62 6.63 16.53 -2.27
CA VAL A 62 5.34 16.66 -2.98
C VAL A 62 4.20 16.94 -2.00
N LEU A 63 4.08 16.15 -0.93
CA LEU A 63 3.03 16.32 0.08
C LEU A 63 3.08 17.68 0.77
N GLN A 64 4.27 18.25 0.92
CA GLN A 64 4.47 19.57 1.53
C GLN A 64 4.48 20.71 0.50
N GLY A 65 4.35 20.40 -0.80
CA GLY A 65 4.31 21.37 -1.91
C GLY A 65 5.65 22.06 -2.16
N ARG A 66 6.77 21.47 -1.74
CA ARG A 66 8.12 21.89 -2.10
C ARG A 66 8.51 21.38 -3.49
N ASP A 67 7.94 20.26 -3.92
CA ASP A 67 8.01 19.71 -5.25
C ASP A 67 6.67 19.91 -5.96
N SER A 68 6.69 20.43 -7.18
CA SER A 68 5.50 20.72 -7.97
C SER A 68 5.01 19.53 -8.80
N ARG A 69 5.71 18.40 -8.78
CA ARG A 69 5.24 17.16 -9.44
C ARG A 69 3.93 16.68 -8.83
N LEU A 70 3.20 15.87 -9.58
CA LEU A 70 2.05 15.13 -9.07
C LEU A 70 2.52 13.71 -8.70
N MET A 71 2.29 13.27 -7.47
CA MET A 71 2.55 11.88 -7.09
C MET A 71 1.46 10.97 -7.68
N VAL A 72 1.86 9.90 -8.38
CA VAL A 72 0.92 8.87 -8.85
C VAL A 72 1.29 7.51 -8.26
N VAL A 73 0.44 7.04 -7.35
CA VAL A 73 0.57 5.71 -6.72
C VAL A 73 -0.20 4.71 -7.58
N VAL A 74 0.50 3.91 -8.39
CA VAL A 74 -0.11 3.07 -9.43
C VAL A 74 0.44 1.65 -9.44
N GLY A 75 -0.44 0.67 -9.60
CA GLY A 75 -0.10 -0.75 -9.65
C GLY A 75 -1.29 -1.65 -9.30
N PRO A 76 -1.08 -2.97 -9.25
CA PRO A 76 -2.16 -3.94 -9.06
C PRO A 76 -2.95 -3.69 -7.76
N CYS A 77 -4.24 -4.00 -7.80
CA CYS A 77 -5.11 -3.95 -6.61
C CYS A 77 -4.50 -4.76 -5.46
N SER A 78 -3.98 -5.94 -5.78
CA SER A 78 -3.13 -6.76 -4.91
C SER A 78 -2.19 -7.61 -5.75
N VAL A 79 -0.99 -7.86 -5.25
CA VAL A 79 -0.02 -8.74 -5.90
C VAL A 79 -0.31 -10.17 -5.52
N HIS A 80 -0.59 -11.03 -6.50
CA HIS A 80 -0.72 -12.48 -6.34
C HIS A 80 0.35 -13.24 -7.14
N ASP A 81 0.84 -12.64 -8.22
CA ASP A 81 1.89 -13.16 -9.09
C ASP A 81 3.10 -12.21 -9.08
N PRO A 82 4.20 -12.58 -8.40
CA PRO A 82 5.41 -11.77 -8.36
C PRO A 82 6.08 -11.57 -9.72
N VAL A 83 5.93 -12.54 -10.65
CA VAL A 83 6.54 -12.46 -11.99
C VAL A 83 5.83 -11.40 -12.83
N ALA A 84 4.50 -11.45 -12.86
CA ALA A 84 3.70 -10.45 -13.55
C ALA A 84 3.84 -9.05 -12.92
N ALA A 85 3.96 -8.97 -11.58
CA ALA A 85 4.21 -7.71 -10.89
C ALA A 85 5.56 -7.08 -11.26
N LEU A 86 6.60 -7.90 -11.41
CA LEU A 86 7.92 -7.42 -11.83
C LEU A 86 7.96 -7.03 -13.32
N ASP A 87 7.21 -7.72 -14.20
CA ASP A 87 7.03 -7.29 -15.59
C ASP A 87 6.35 -5.91 -15.64
N TYR A 88 5.28 -5.73 -14.87
CA TYR A 88 4.61 -4.44 -14.73
C TYR A 88 5.57 -3.36 -14.20
N ALA A 89 6.38 -3.66 -13.18
CA ALA A 89 7.37 -2.73 -12.62
C ALA A 89 8.37 -2.23 -13.65
N ARG A 90 8.86 -3.11 -14.55
CA ARG A 90 9.81 -2.73 -15.61
C ARG A 90 9.18 -1.77 -16.62
N ARG A 91 7.94 -2.01 -17.03
CA ARG A 91 7.19 -1.09 -17.93
C ARG A 91 6.95 0.24 -17.24
N LEU A 92 6.51 0.20 -15.98
CA LEU A 92 6.25 1.40 -15.19
C LEU A 92 7.50 2.24 -14.95
N SER A 93 8.65 1.59 -14.71
CA SER A 93 9.95 2.27 -14.57
C SER A 93 10.34 3.04 -15.83
N ALA A 94 10.20 2.42 -17.01
CA ALA A 94 10.48 3.10 -18.27
C ALA A 94 9.56 4.32 -18.48
N LYS A 95 8.26 4.19 -18.20
CA LYS A 95 7.31 5.30 -18.31
C LYS A 95 7.56 6.38 -17.26
N SER A 96 7.95 6.00 -16.04
CA SER A 96 8.34 6.95 -14.97
C SER A 96 9.53 7.81 -15.36
N GLU A 97 10.53 7.23 -16.01
CA GLU A 97 11.71 7.98 -16.49
C GLU A 97 11.35 8.99 -17.60
N GLU A 98 10.40 8.65 -18.48
CA GLU A 98 9.90 9.57 -19.52
C GLU A 98 9.19 10.80 -18.92
N LEU A 99 8.51 10.64 -17.79
CA LEU A 99 7.62 11.63 -17.19
C LEU A 99 8.15 12.24 -15.87
N HIS A 100 9.41 11.98 -15.53
CA HIS A 100 9.98 12.26 -14.21
C HIS A 100 10.00 13.74 -13.80
N GLU A 101 9.94 14.67 -14.77
CA GLU A 101 9.89 16.12 -14.48
C GLU A 101 8.52 16.55 -13.95
N ASP A 102 7.44 15.84 -14.28
CA ASP A 102 6.06 16.23 -13.99
C ASP A 102 5.36 15.29 -13.03
N VAL A 103 5.72 13.99 -13.05
CA VAL A 103 5.07 12.96 -12.26
C VAL A 103 6.09 12.23 -11.39
N LEU A 104 5.80 12.12 -10.10
CA LEU A 104 6.48 11.21 -9.18
C LEU A 104 5.70 9.89 -9.14
N VAL A 105 6.17 8.88 -9.86
CA VAL A 105 5.54 7.56 -9.88
C VAL A 105 5.98 6.76 -8.65
N VAL A 106 5.01 6.24 -7.88
CA VAL A 106 5.22 5.30 -6.77
C VAL A 106 4.51 4.00 -7.14
N MET A 107 5.26 2.89 -7.25
CA MET A 107 4.63 1.61 -7.56
C MET A 107 3.83 1.07 -6.38
N ARG A 108 2.54 0.85 -6.58
CA ARG A 108 1.66 0.20 -5.63
C ARG A 108 1.94 -1.30 -5.59
N VAL A 109 2.43 -1.81 -4.45
CA VAL A 109 2.75 -3.22 -4.22
C VAL A 109 2.06 -3.68 -2.94
N TYR A 110 0.79 -4.06 -3.06
CA TYR A 110 -0.06 -4.43 -1.93
C TYR A 110 -0.11 -5.95 -1.78
N PHE A 111 0.32 -6.45 -0.63
CA PHE A 111 0.42 -7.88 -0.32
C PHE A 111 -0.71 -8.41 0.55
N GLU A 112 -1.41 -7.52 1.22
CA GLU A 112 -2.47 -7.84 2.15
C GLU A 112 -3.80 -7.30 1.63
N LYS A 113 -4.88 -8.06 1.78
CA LYS A 113 -6.20 -7.64 1.33
C LYS A 113 -7.22 -7.78 2.44
N PRO A 114 -7.79 -6.66 2.93
CA PRO A 114 -8.86 -6.72 3.90
C PRO A 114 -10.11 -7.31 3.24
N ARG A 115 -10.69 -8.34 3.85
CA ARG A 115 -11.89 -9.02 3.36
C ARG A 115 -13.07 -8.71 4.28
N THR A 116 -14.20 -8.36 3.70
CA THR A 116 -15.44 -8.14 4.46
C THR A 116 -16.05 -9.48 4.94
N THR A 117 -15.84 -10.52 4.12
CA THR A 117 -16.24 -11.90 4.41
C THR A 117 -15.04 -12.83 4.26
N THR A 118 -15.21 -14.05 3.74
CA THR A 118 -14.13 -14.97 3.40
C THR A 118 -13.49 -14.62 2.05
N GLY A 119 -12.30 -15.14 1.78
CA GLY A 119 -11.58 -14.99 0.52
C GLY A 119 -10.07 -14.87 0.73
N TRP A 120 -9.32 -14.89 -0.36
CA TRP A 120 -7.87 -14.75 -0.35
C TRP A 120 -7.42 -13.46 0.36
N LYS A 121 -6.54 -13.59 1.35
CA LYS A 121 -6.12 -12.51 2.25
C LYS A 121 -4.88 -11.75 1.78
N GLY A 122 -4.31 -12.15 0.64
CA GLY A 122 -3.10 -11.56 0.10
C GLY A 122 -1.90 -12.50 0.09
N LEU A 123 -0.85 -12.11 -0.63
CA LEU A 123 0.34 -12.92 -0.89
C LEU A 123 1.07 -13.32 0.40
N ILE A 124 1.14 -12.43 1.39
CA ILE A 124 1.80 -12.75 2.67
C ILE A 124 1.06 -13.87 3.39
N ASN A 125 -0.27 -13.83 3.38
CA ASN A 125 -1.08 -14.80 4.15
C ASN A 125 -1.27 -16.14 3.43
N ASP A 126 -1.30 -16.13 2.09
CA ASP A 126 -1.54 -17.33 1.28
C ASP A 126 -0.82 -17.19 -0.08
N PRO A 127 0.50 -17.40 -0.10
CA PRO A 127 1.33 -17.19 -1.27
C PRO A 127 1.11 -18.20 -2.40
N HIS A 128 0.55 -19.39 -2.05
CA HIS A 128 0.37 -20.50 -2.97
C HIS A 128 -1.06 -20.58 -3.53
N LEU A 129 -1.97 -19.70 -3.08
CA LEU A 129 -3.38 -19.69 -3.47
C LEU A 129 -4.12 -21.02 -3.16
N ASP A 130 -3.68 -21.72 -2.11
CA ASP A 130 -4.12 -23.06 -1.72
C ASP A 130 -4.67 -23.15 -0.28
N GLU A 131 -4.83 -21.99 0.36
CA GLU A 131 -5.27 -21.83 1.75
C GLU A 131 -4.33 -22.51 2.78
N SER A 132 -3.09 -22.82 2.41
CA SER A 132 -2.09 -23.42 3.32
C SER A 132 -1.72 -22.51 4.48
N GLY A 133 -1.83 -21.19 4.28
CA GLY A 133 -1.48 -20.20 5.28
C GLY A 133 0.03 -20.16 5.56
N ASP A 134 0.88 -20.42 4.54
CA ASP A 134 2.34 -20.36 4.68
C ASP A 134 2.85 -18.92 4.70
N VAL A 135 2.57 -18.23 5.82
CA VAL A 135 2.97 -16.83 6.04
C VAL A 135 4.48 -16.66 5.97
N ASN A 136 5.26 -17.65 6.39
CA ASN A 136 6.72 -17.59 6.32
C ASN A 136 7.24 -17.54 4.88
N ALA A 137 6.66 -18.33 3.98
CA ALA A 137 6.96 -18.24 2.54
C ALA A 137 6.46 -16.89 1.97
N GLY A 138 5.25 -16.48 2.34
CA GLY A 138 4.65 -15.23 1.89
C GLY A 138 5.50 -13.99 2.22
N LEU A 139 6.03 -13.90 3.44
CA LEU A 139 6.93 -12.81 3.86
C LEU A 139 8.24 -12.79 3.04
N ARG A 140 8.82 -13.96 2.75
CA ARG A 140 10.02 -14.06 1.91
C ARG A 140 9.76 -13.62 0.48
N ILE A 141 8.67 -14.07 -0.11
CA ILE A 141 8.27 -13.70 -1.47
C ILE A 141 7.99 -12.20 -1.55
N ALA A 142 7.23 -11.66 -0.59
CA ALA A 142 6.91 -10.24 -0.53
C ALA A 142 8.18 -9.36 -0.44
N ARG A 143 9.07 -9.65 0.52
CA ARG A 143 10.32 -8.90 0.68
C ARG A 143 11.22 -9.01 -0.56
N LYS A 144 11.37 -10.21 -1.13
CA LYS A 144 12.14 -10.42 -2.35
C LYS A 144 11.62 -9.56 -3.50
N LEU A 145 10.29 -9.55 -3.72
CA LEU A 145 9.69 -8.74 -4.77
C LEU A 145 9.93 -7.24 -4.54
N LEU A 146 9.82 -6.74 -3.30
CA LEU A 146 10.12 -5.34 -3.00
C LEU A 146 11.55 -4.97 -3.36
N LEU A 147 12.53 -5.83 -3.05
CA LEU A 147 13.93 -5.62 -3.42
C LEU A 147 14.12 -5.62 -4.94
N GLU A 148 13.43 -6.49 -5.66
CA GLU A 148 13.47 -6.56 -7.14
C GLU A 148 12.79 -5.35 -7.80
N VAL A 149 11.71 -4.81 -7.20
CA VAL A 149 11.07 -3.57 -7.67
C VAL A 149 11.99 -2.36 -7.43
N LEU A 150 12.66 -2.28 -6.27
CA LEU A 150 13.64 -1.22 -6.01
C LEU A 150 14.79 -1.22 -7.02
N ASP A 151 15.20 -2.39 -7.56
CA ASP A 151 16.21 -2.50 -8.62
C ASP A 151 15.76 -1.85 -9.94
N THR A 152 14.48 -1.66 -10.15
CA THR A 152 13.95 -0.93 -11.33
C THR A 152 14.03 0.60 -11.16
N GLY A 153 14.39 1.09 -9.98
CA GLY A 153 14.46 2.52 -9.65
C GLY A 153 13.16 3.12 -9.11
N LEU A 154 12.07 2.35 -9.07
CA LEU A 154 10.78 2.86 -8.60
C LEU A 154 10.70 2.91 -7.07
N PRO A 155 10.21 4.01 -6.48
CA PRO A 155 9.74 4.03 -5.11
C PRO A 155 8.55 3.08 -4.93
N VAL A 156 8.47 2.42 -3.78
CA VAL A 156 7.41 1.43 -3.49
C VAL A 156 6.39 2.00 -2.52
N GLY A 157 5.10 1.75 -2.81
CA GLY A 157 3.96 2.02 -1.93
C GLY A 157 3.26 0.74 -1.47
N CYS A 158 3.03 0.59 -0.15
CA CYS A 158 2.31 -0.55 0.44
C CYS A 158 1.11 -0.11 1.27
N GLU A 159 0.10 -0.99 1.40
CA GLU A 159 -0.91 -0.87 2.46
C GLU A 159 -0.46 -1.71 3.66
N PHE A 160 -0.59 -1.15 4.86
CA PHE A 160 -0.30 -1.87 6.09
C PHE A 160 -1.60 -2.27 6.78
N LEU A 161 -1.85 -3.57 6.85
CA LEU A 161 -3.05 -4.15 7.43
C LEU A 161 -2.74 -4.92 8.72
N ASP A 162 -1.78 -5.84 8.68
CA ASP A 162 -1.32 -6.56 9.86
C ASP A 162 -0.29 -5.71 10.63
N PRO A 163 -0.40 -5.60 11.97
CA PRO A 163 0.52 -4.74 12.76
C PRO A 163 1.94 -5.32 12.89
N ILE A 164 2.18 -6.58 12.51
CA ILE A 164 3.48 -7.24 12.61
C ILE A 164 4.24 -7.21 11.29
N THR A 165 3.54 -7.33 10.15
CA THR A 165 4.16 -7.38 8.81
C THR A 165 5.08 -6.21 8.48
N PRO A 166 4.86 -4.97 8.98
CA PRO A 166 5.79 -3.87 8.75
C PRO A 166 7.22 -4.14 9.20
N GLN A 167 7.43 -4.91 10.26
CA GLN A 167 8.78 -5.25 10.75
C GLN A 167 9.62 -6.04 9.72
N TYR A 168 8.97 -6.65 8.73
CA TYR A 168 9.61 -7.46 7.70
C TYR A 168 9.85 -6.71 6.39
N ILE A 169 9.07 -5.67 6.10
CA ILE A 169 9.03 -5.05 4.76
C ILE A 169 9.11 -3.52 4.75
N ALA A 170 8.86 -2.83 5.87
CA ALA A 170 8.72 -1.37 5.88
C ALA A 170 10.02 -0.63 5.53
N ASP A 171 11.19 -1.25 5.71
CA ASP A 171 12.48 -0.71 5.31
C ASP A 171 12.63 -0.56 3.78
N CYS A 172 11.84 -1.29 2.98
CA CYS A 172 11.80 -1.20 1.52
C CYS A 172 10.74 -0.21 0.98
N VAL A 173 9.92 0.41 1.85
CA VAL A 173 8.74 1.17 1.45
C VAL A 173 8.98 2.67 1.55
N ALA A 174 8.62 3.41 0.48
CA ALA A 174 8.74 4.87 0.41
C ALA A 174 7.45 5.61 0.76
N TRP A 175 6.28 4.98 0.58
CA TRP A 175 4.97 5.52 0.91
C TRP A 175 4.06 4.42 1.43
N GLY A 176 3.20 4.72 2.38
CA GLY A 176 2.26 3.75 2.93
C GLY A 176 0.82 4.24 2.96
N ALA A 177 -0.12 3.30 3.06
CA ALA A 177 -1.54 3.61 3.25
C ALA A 177 -2.15 2.80 4.39
N ILE A 178 -3.14 3.41 5.05
CA ILE A 178 -4.10 2.74 5.92
C ILE A 178 -5.47 2.75 5.23
N GLY A 179 -6.03 1.58 5.04
CA GLY A 179 -7.27 1.39 4.29
C GLY A 179 -8.51 1.94 5.00
N ALA A 180 -9.59 2.12 4.23
CA ALA A 180 -10.84 2.71 4.71
C ALA A 180 -11.51 1.94 5.87
N ARG A 181 -11.27 0.61 5.96
CA ARG A 181 -11.82 -0.23 7.02
C ARG A 181 -11.02 -0.14 8.33
N THR A 182 -9.81 0.39 8.28
CA THR A 182 -8.87 0.41 9.41
C THR A 182 -8.49 1.82 9.86
N SER A 183 -8.98 2.87 9.19
CA SER A 183 -8.73 4.28 9.57
C SER A 183 -9.27 4.64 10.96
N GLU A 184 -10.32 3.96 11.45
CA GLU A 184 -10.83 4.11 12.82
C GLU A 184 -10.04 3.33 13.86
N SER A 185 -9.26 2.33 13.43
CA SER A 185 -8.56 1.43 14.34
C SER A 185 -7.45 2.15 15.08
N GLN A 186 -7.50 2.13 16.40
CA GLN A 186 -6.44 2.66 17.24
C GLN A 186 -5.09 1.98 16.95
N THR A 187 -5.09 0.67 16.76
CA THR A 187 -3.87 -0.10 16.43
C THR A 187 -3.21 0.44 15.18
N HIS A 188 -3.97 0.73 14.11
CA HIS A 188 -3.41 1.25 12.87
C HIS A 188 -2.94 2.70 12.97
N ARG A 189 -3.61 3.54 13.77
CA ARG A 189 -3.15 4.91 14.06
C ARG A 189 -1.84 4.91 14.83
N GLN A 190 -1.71 4.03 15.82
CA GLN A 190 -0.48 3.83 16.59
C GLN A 190 0.63 3.27 15.68
N LEU A 191 0.33 2.27 14.86
CA LEU A 191 1.27 1.73 13.89
C LEU A 191 1.82 2.83 12.97
N ALA A 192 0.93 3.62 12.34
CA ALA A 192 1.31 4.71 11.44
C ALA A 192 2.20 5.76 12.11
N SER A 193 2.03 5.99 13.43
CA SER A 193 2.88 6.93 14.19
C SER A 193 4.35 6.52 14.29
N GLY A 194 4.65 5.24 14.07
CA GLY A 194 6.00 4.69 14.14
C GLY A 194 6.62 4.34 12.80
N LEU A 195 5.84 4.38 11.71
CA LEU A 195 6.35 4.07 10.38
C LEU A 195 7.23 5.21 9.84
N SER A 196 8.31 4.85 9.17
CA SER A 196 9.37 5.78 8.74
C SER A 196 9.09 6.45 7.38
N MET A 197 7.92 6.23 6.78
CA MET A 197 7.48 6.82 5.51
C MET A 197 6.20 7.62 5.70
N PRO A 198 5.85 8.53 4.78
CA PRO A 198 4.54 9.17 4.75
C PRO A 198 3.41 8.14 4.67
N ILE A 199 2.33 8.36 5.43
CA ILE A 199 1.18 7.45 5.50
C ILE A 199 -0.10 8.18 5.11
N GLY A 200 -0.76 7.70 4.05
CA GLY A 200 -2.08 8.16 3.65
C GLY A 200 -3.20 7.40 4.37
N PHE A 201 -4.12 8.13 4.99
CA PHE A 201 -5.33 7.56 5.58
C PHE A 201 -6.52 7.74 4.63
N LYS A 202 -7.13 6.64 4.20
CA LYS A 202 -8.36 6.68 3.40
C LYS A 202 -9.56 7.07 4.25
N ASN A 203 -10.45 7.92 3.72
CA ASN A 203 -11.75 8.12 4.35
C ASN A 203 -12.51 6.80 4.47
N ARG A 204 -13.46 6.74 5.42
CA ARG A 204 -14.26 5.52 5.67
C ARG A 204 -15.05 5.07 4.44
N THR A 205 -15.48 3.80 4.47
CA THR A 205 -16.30 3.20 3.40
C THR A 205 -17.68 3.87 3.24
N ASP A 206 -18.17 4.57 4.25
CA ASP A 206 -19.40 5.37 4.18
C ASP A 206 -19.19 6.81 3.65
N GLY A 207 -17.93 7.16 3.28
CA GLY A 207 -17.58 8.48 2.80
C GLY A 207 -17.12 9.46 3.88
N ASN A 208 -17.17 9.11 5.17
CA ASN A 208 -16.81 10.02 6.26
C ASN A 208 -15.31 10.37 6.23
N ILE A 209 -15.02 11.65 5.96
CA ILE A 209 -13.67 12.21 5.86
C ILE A 209 -13.09 12.51 7.25
N GLN A 210 -13.91 12.95 8.20
CA GLN A 210 -13.47 13.35 9.53
C GLN A 210 -12.68 12.26 10.24
N VAL A 211 -13.06 11.00 10.04
CA VAL A 211 -12.37 9.84 10.61
C VAL A 211 -10.91 9.73 10.16
N ALA A 212 -10.64 10.01 8.87
CA ALA A 212 -9.28 10.01 8.34
C ALA A 212 -8.49 11.23 8.82
N VAL A 213 -9.13 12.40 8.93
CA VAL A 213 -8.54 13.63 9.50
C VAL A 213 -8.13 13.39 10.96
N ASP A 214 -8.99 12.76 11.76
CA ASP A 214 -8.69 12.39 13.14
C ASP A 214 -7.56 11.35 13.21
N ALA A 215 -7.49 10.43 12.26
CA ALA A 215 -6.42 9.44 12.18
C ALA A 215 -5.06 10.09 11.86
N VAL A 216 -5.01 11.04 10.93
CA VAL A 216 -3.82 11.85 10.62
C VAL A 216 -3.31 12.57 11.87
N ARG A 217 -4.20 13.25 12.61
CA ARG A 217 -3.84 13.92 13.87
C ARG A 217 -3.33 12.95 14.94
N ALA A 218 -4.02 11.81 15.10
CA ALA A 218 -3.62 10.80 16.06
C ALA A 218 -2.25 10.21 15.73
N ALA A 219 -2.00 9.87 14.47
CA ALA A 219 -0.73 9.31 14.04
C ALA A 219 0.44 10.32 14.09
N ALA A 220 0.17 11.61 14.04
CA ALA A 220 1.18 12.64 14.22
C ALA A 220 1.67 12.77 15.69
N ALA A 221 0.94 12.19 16.65
CA ALA A 221 1.33 12.17 18.06
C ALA A 221 2.20 10.94 18.40
N SER A 222 2.95 11.04 19.51
CA SER A 222 3.70 9.90 20.06
C SER A 222 2.77 8.89 20.75
N HIS A 223 3.11 7.60 20.63
CA HIS A 223 2.36 6.50 21.24
C HIS A 223 3.27 5.48 21.90
N ALA A 224 2.69 4.66 22.80
CA ALA A 224 3.31 3.45 23.32
C ALA A 224 2.30 2.30 23.20
N PHE A 225 2.69 1.22 22.51
CA PHE A 225 1.81 0.08 22.26
C PHE A 225 2.57 -1.23 22.14
N ALA A 226 1.85 -2.35 22.29
CA ALA A 226 2.42 -3.68 22.18
C ALA A 226 2.71 -4.03 20.70
N GLY A 227 3.88 -4.59 20.44
CA GLY A 227 4.32 -5.08 19.15
C GLY A 227 5.39 -6.15 19.31
N ILE A 228 6.22 -6.32 18.31
CA ILE A 228 7.40 -7.20 18.34
C ILE A 228 8.67 -6.40 18.03
N ASP A 229 9.79 -6.83 18.58
CA ASP A 229 11.12 -6.33 18.22
C ASP A 229 11.71 -7.10 17.03
N ASP A 230 12.92 -6.75 16.61
CA ASP A 230 13.60 -7.40 15.48
C ASP A 230 13.90 -8.88 15.73
N ALA A 231 14.02 -9.30 16.99
CA ALA A 231 14.16 -10.70 17.35
C ALA A 231 12.83 -11.48 17.37
N GLY A 232 11.70 -10.80 17.04
CA GLY A 232 10.36 -11.37 17.07
C GLY A 232 9.77 -11.52 18.47
N MET A 233 10.40 -10.93 19.47
CA MET A 233 9.93 -11.00 20.85
C MET A 233 8.88 -9.92 21.13
N PRO A 234 7.84 -10.23 21.93
CA PRO A 234 6.89 -9.22 22.36
C PRO A 234 7.58 -8.02 23.02
N ALA A 235 7.27 -6.82 22.56
CA ALA A 235 7.90 -5.59 23.01
C ALA A 235 6.87 -4.46 23.17
N ILE A 236 7.24 -3.40 23.90
CA ILE A 236 6.50 -2.14 23.92
C ILE A 236 7.23 -1.18 22.98
N LEU A 237 6.55 -0.80 21.89
CA LEU A 237 7.07 0.16 20.92
C LEU A 237 6.69 1.58 21.36
N HIS A 238 7.68 2.46 21.50
CA HIS A 238 7.50 3.88 21.76
C HIS A 238 7.78 4.66 20.46
N THR A 239 6.81 5.43 19.97
CA THR A 239 6.93 6.19 18.74
C THR A 239 7.07 7.68 19.02
N THR A 240 7.59 8.42 18.05
CA THR A 240 7.71 9.89 18.10
C THR A 240 6.56 10.61 17.45
N GLY A 241 5.69 9.89 16.73
CA GLY A 241 4.69 10.45 15.84
C GLY A 241 5.20 10.57 14.41
N ASN A 242 4.29 10.51 13.43
CA ASN A 242 4.57 10.63 12.01
C ASN A 242 3.91 11.92 11.46
N PRO A 243 4.69 13.00 11.25
CA PRO A 243 4.16 14.29 10.80
C PRO A 243 3.74 14.29 9.32
N ASP A 244 4.11 13.28 8.54
CA ASP A 244 3.88 13.21 7.10
C ASP A 244 2.63 12.36 6.74
N CYS A 245 1.75 12.16 7.74
CA CYS A 245 0.44 11.55 7.50
C CYS A 245 -0.48 12.52 6.75
N HIS A 246 -1.32 11.98 5.83
CA HIS A 246 -2.19 12.78 4.98
C HIS A 246 -3.50 12.07 4.65
N LEU A 247 -4.47 12.83 4.10
CA LEU A 247 -5.79 12.34 3.69
C LEU A 247 -5.76 11.73 2.29
N ILE A 248 -6.49 10.62 2.10
CA ILE A 248 -6.82 10.04 0.80
C ILE A 248 -8.33 9.98 0.64
N LEU A 249 -8.86 10.62 -0.41
CA LEU A 249 -10.26 10.51 -0.81
C LEU A 249 -10.46 9.25 -1.67
N ARG A 250 -11.45 8.41 -1.34
CA ARG A 250 -11.71 7.14 -2.04
C ARG A 250 -13.19 6.88 -2.34
N GLY A 251 -14.04 7.91 -2.22
CA GLY A 251 -15.49 7.78 -2.29
C GLY A 251 -16.09 7.10 -1.07
N GLY A 252 -17.39 6.82 -1.10
CA GLY A 252 -18.08 6.09 -0.05
C GLY A 252 -19.49 5.69 -0.44
N HIS A 253 -19.91 4.46 -0.11
CA HIS A 253 -21.23 3.90 -0.44
C HIS A 253 -21.61 4.03 -1.92
N GLY A 254 -20.63 3.92 -2.83
CA GLY A 254 -20.83 4.07 -4.26
C GLY A 254 -21.01 5.54 -4.73
N VAL A 255 -20.75 6.51 -3.85
CA VAL A 255 -20.76 7.94 -4.19
C VAL A 255 -19.31 8.43 -4.30
N PRO A 256 -18.93 9.00 -5.46
CA PRO A 256 -17.61 9.61 -5.64
C PRO A 256 -17.41 10.83 -4.73
N ASN A 257 -16.13 11.13 -4.39
CA ASN A 257 -15.74 12.32 -3.64
C ASN A 257 -14.49 13.00 -4.21
N TYR A 258 -14.30 12.90 -5.53
CA TYR A 258 -13.17 13.50 -6.25
C TYR A 258 -13.54 14.76 -7.04
N HIS A 259 -14.82 15.11 -7.18
CA HIS A 259 -15.23 16.30 -7.91
C HIS A 259 -14.88 17.58 -7.13
N PRO A 260 -14.79 18.74 -7.78
CA PRO A 260 -14.36 19.98 -7.14
C PRO A 260 -15.08 20.35 -5.83
N PRO A 261 -16.42 20.20 -5.69
CA PRO A 261 -17.09 20.51 -4.43
C PRO A 261 -16.66 19.60 -3.27
N GLU A 262 -16.52 18.30 -3.50
CA GLU A 262 -16.12 17.33 -2.47
C GLU A 262 -14.64 17.53 -2.09
N VAL A 263 -13.79 17.88 -3.04
CA VAL A 263 -12.38 18.24 -2.78
C VAL A 263 -12.34 19.51 -1.91
N GLU A 264 -13.10 20.54 -2.22
CA GLU A 264 -13.17 21.78 -1.44
C GLU A 264 -13.63 21.51 0.00
N ASP A 265 -14.70 20.71 0.19
CA ASP A 265 -15.19 20.31 1.51
C ASP A 265 -14.12 19.56 2.32
N ALA A 266 -13.35 18.71 1.66
CA ALA A 266 -12.24 18.00 2.30
C ALA A 266 -11.12 18.96 2.74
N LEU A 267 -10.77 19.94 1.91
CA LEU A 267 -9.76 20.95 2.23
C LEU A 267 -10.20 21.84 3.40
N VAL A 268 -11.47 22.27 3.42
CA VAL A 268 -12.05 23.00 4.57
C VAL A 268 -11.95 22.16 5.84
N THR A 269 -12.25 20.87 5.77
CA THR A 269 -12.17 19.95 6.92
C THR A 269 -10.71 19.83 7.43
N LEU A 270 -9.74 19.74 6.53
CA LEU A 270 -8.32 19.74 6.88
C LEU A 270 -7.89 21.05 7.53
N GLY A 271 -8.29 22.21 6.95
CA GLY A 271 -7.97 23.53 7.47
C GLY A 271 -8.55 23.77 8.87
N VAL A 272 -9.79 23.37 9.13
CA VAL A 272 -10.42 23.44 10.46
C VAL A 272 -9.66 22.56 11.47
N ALA A 273 -9.09 21.43 11.04
CA ALA A 273 -8.28 20.56 11.88
C ALA A 273 -6.85 21.08 12.09
N GLY A 274 -6.43 22.16 11.44
CA GLY A 274 -5.08 22.70 11.47
C GLY A 274 -4.06 21.84 10.72
N LEU A 275 -4.52 21.07 9.73
CA LEU A 275 -3.68 20.24 8.87
C LEU A 275 -3.39 20.92 7.53
N PRO A 276 -2.32 20.55 6.81
CA PRO A 276 -2.08 21.04 5.47
C PRO A 276 -3.28 20.76 4.54
N GLU A 277 -3.75 21.79 3.83
CA GLU A 277 -4.86 21.69 2.88
C GLU A 277 -4.36 21.06 1.57
N ARG A 278 -3.94 19.78 1.65
CA ARG A 278 -3.47 18.96 0.54
C ARG A 278 -3.94 17.53 0.73
N LEU A 279 -4.27 16.88 -0.36
CA LEU A 279 -4.80 15.51 -0.33
C LEU A 279 -4.40 14.70 -1.55
N VAL A 280 -4.54 13.38 -1.40
CA VAL A 280 -4.42 12.40 -2.48
C VAL A 280 -5.82 11.92 -2.85
N ILE A 281 -6.07 11.66 -4.13
CA ILE A 281 -7.34 11.11 -4.61
C ILE A 281 -7.10 9.71 -5.17
N ASP A 282 -7.77 8.73 -4.58
CA ASP A 282 -7.86 7.37 -5.10
C ASP A 282 -8.98 7.32 -6.15
N ALA A 283 -8.63 7.23 -7.42
CA ALA A 283 -9.57 7.20 -8.53
C ALA A 283 -10.30 5.85 -8.67
N SER A 284 -9.85 4.80 -7.97
CA SER A 284 -10.51 3.50 -7.91
C SER A 284 -11.59 3.43 -6.81
N HIS A 285 -11.88 2.25 -6.28
CA HIS A 285 -12.80 2.00 -5.17
C HIS A 285 -14.20 2.59 -5.39
N ASP A 286 -14.75 3.36 -4.43
CA ASP A 286 -16.08 3.95 -4.60
C ASP A 286 -16.09 5.19 -5.51
N ASN A 287 -14.94 5.77 -5.80
CA ASN A 287 -14.80 6.84 -6.78
C ASN A 287 -15.08 6.36 -8.22
N SER A 288 -14.83 5.09 -8.51
CA SER A 288 -15.17 4.46 -9.79
C SER A 288 -16.20 3.34 -9.67
N GLY A 289 -16.66 3.02 -8.45
CA GLY A 289 -17.46 1.82 -8.20
C GLY A 289 -16.71 0.51 -8.53
N LYS A 290 -15.37 0.53 -8.54
CA LYS A 290 -14.46 -0.58 -8.90
C LYS A 290 -14.57 -1.00 -10.37
N ASP A 291 -14.99 -0.10 -11.21
CA ASP A 291 -15.12 -0.26 -12.65
C ASP A 291 -13.89 0.39 -13.32
N PRO A 292 -13.11 -0.34 -14.15
CA PRO A 292 -11.89 0.19 -14.76
C PRO A 292 -12.16 1.35 -15.72
N GLU A 293 -13.23 1.29 -16.53
CA GLU A 293 -13.58 2.40 -17.44
C GLU A 293 -13.91 3.68 -16.64
N LYS A 294 -14.67 3.55 -15.56
CA LYS A 294 -14.98 4.69 -14.68
C LYS A 294 -13.76 5.19 -13.93
N GLN A 295 -12.82 4.31 -13.58
CA GLN A 295 -11.55 4.73 -12.98
C GLN A 295 -10.74 5.60 -13.94
N PHE A 296 -10.69 5.22 -15.22
CA PHE A 296 -10.02 6.02 -16.24
C PHE A 296 -10.69 7.39 -16.44
N LEU A 297 -12.02 7.44 -16.43
CA LEU A 297 -12.77 8.72 -16.47
C LEU A 297 -12.49 9.58 -15.22
N ALA A 298 -12.53 8.99 -14.02
CA ALA A 298 -12.21 9.71 -12.79
C ALA A 298 -10.78 10.27 -12.79
N ALA A 299 -9.81 9.49 -13.28
CA ALA A 299 -8.44 9.95 -13.47
C ALA A 299 -8.35 11.16 -14.40
N GLY A 300 -9.16 11.15 -15.46
CA GLY A 300 -9.29 12.27 -16.39
C GLY A 300 -9.83 13.54 -15.74
N ASP A 301 -10.92 13.44 -15.00
CA ASP A 301 -11.52 14.59 -14.28
C ASP A 301 -10.57 15.17 -13.22
N ILE A 302 -9.80 14.30 -12.54
CA ILE A 302 -8.78 14.74 -11.60
C ILE A 302 -7.65 15.48 -12.31
N ALA A 303 -7.20 14.98 -13.48
CA ALA A 303 -6.18 15.64 -14.29
C ALA A 303 -6.65 17.03 -14.75
N ASP A 304 -7.91 17.19 -15.14
CA ASP A 304 -8.49 18.48 -15.54
C ASP A 304 -8.47 19.47 -14.37
N GLN A 305 -8.81 19.06 -13.15
CA GLN A 305 -8.71 19.92 -11.96
C GLN A 305 -7.26 20.35 -11.68
N VAL A 306 -6.29 19.45 -11.89
CA VAL A 306 -4.86 19.77 -11.75
C VAL A 306 -4.45 20.79 -12.82
N ALA A 307 -4.85 20.60 -14.08
CA ALA A 307 -4.56 21.49 -15.21
C ALA A 307 -5.17 22.90 -15.00
N ASP A 308 -6.36 22.97 -14.40
CA ASP A 308 -7.04 24.21 -14.03
C ASP A 308 -6.40 24.96 -12.83
N GLY A 309 -5.26 24.45 -12.32
CA GLY A 309 -4.46 25.12 -11.29
C GLY A 309 -4.68 24.65 -9.86
N ASN A 310 -5.44 23.56 -9.61
CA ASN A 310 -5.61 23.04 -8.26
C ASN A 310 -4.31 22.45 -7.72
N LYS A 311 -3.65 23.16 -6.81
CA LYS A 311 -2.39 22.77 -6.15
C LYS A 311 -2.61 21.92 -4.89
N ALA A 312 -3.85 21.77 -4.43
CA ALA A 312 -4.20 21.00 -3.25
C ALA A 312 -4.27 19.49 -3.56
N ILE A 313 -4.52 19.11 -4.81
CA ILE A 313 -4.40 17.73 -5.28
C ILE A 313 -2.92 17.46 -5.53
N VAL A 314 -2.26 16.80 -4.57
CA VAL A 314 -0.83 16.50 -4.62
C VAL A 314 -0.52 15.08 -5.06
N GLY A 315 -1.54 14.23 -5.16
CA GLY A 315 -1.35 12.87 -5.67
C GLY A 315 -2.65 12.19 -6.08
N VAL A 316 -2.47 11.15 -6.90
CA VAL A 316 -3.54 10.28 -7.40
C VAL A 316 -3.16 8.83 -7.18
N MET A 317 -4.14 7.96 -6.88
CA MET A 317 -3.94 6.52 -6.82
C MET A 317 -4.77 5.82 -7.89
N LEU A 318 -4.16 4.84 -8.57
CA LEU A 318 -4.79 4.00 -9.59
C LEU A 318 -4.57 2.52 -9.28
N GLU A 319 -5.62 1.71 -9.48
CA GLU A 319 -5.52 0.25 -9.55
C GLU A 319 -5.32 -0.17 -11.00
N SER A 320 -4.15 -0.66 -11.33
CA SER A 320 -3.68 -0.96 -12.68
C SER A 320 -2.88 -2.26 -12.72
N PHE A 321 -3.02 -3.03 -13.79
CA PHE A 321 -2.16 -4.18 -14.03
C PHE A 321 -1.86 -4.35 -15.53
N LEU A 322 -1.33 -5.53 -15.95
CA LEU A 322 -0.99 -5.75 -17.35
C LEU A 322 -2.22 -5.93 -18.24
N VAL A 323 -3.29 -6.52 -17.69
CA VAL A 323 -4.55 -6.85 -18.38
C VAL A 323 -5.72 -6.27 -17.60
N GLU A 324 -6.65 -5.63 -18.28
CA GLU A 324 -7.85 -5.03 -17.73
C GLU A 324 -8.72 -6.03 -16.97
N GLY A 325 -9.43 -5.51 -15.99
CA GLY A 325 -10.49 -6.22 -15.28
C GLY A 325 -9.98 -7.08 -14.13
N ARG A 326 -10.72 -8.13 -13.87
CA ARG A 326 -10.43 -9.11 -12.81
C ARG A 326 -10.89 -10.51 -13.22
N GLN A 327 -10.29 -11.51 -12.59
CA GLN A 327 -10.68 -12.90 -12.68
C GLN A 327 -10.99 -13.50 -11.31
N ASN A 328 -11.71 -14.60 -11.28
CA ASN A 328 -11.96 -15.35 -10.06
C ASN A 328 -10.86 -16.42 -9.87
N LEU A 329 -10.49 -16.66 -8.62
CA LEU A 329 -9.64 -17.80 -8.28
C LEU A 329 -10.53 -19.06 -8.25
N VAL A 330 -10.39 -19.92 -9.26
CA VAL A 330 -11.11 -21.20 -9.35
C VAL A 330 -10.11 -22.34 -9.25
N PRO A 331 -10.24 -23.26 -8.27
CA PRO A 331 -9.30 -24.36 -8.13
C PRO A 331 -9.18 -25.21 -9.40
N GLY A 332 -7.93 -25.38 -9.88
CA GLY A 332 -7.64 -26.19 -11.07
C GLY A 332 -7.76 -25.44 -12.42
N GLU A 333 -8.16 -24.20 -12.42
CA GLU A 333 -8.12 -23.34 -13.61
C GLU A 333 -6.82 -22.51 -13.65
N GLU A 334 -6.27 -22.34 -14.86
CA GLU A 334 -5.10 -21.48 -15.08
C GLU A 334 -5.52 -20.02 -15.06
N LEU A 335 -4.78 -19.19 -14.32
CA LEU A 335 -5.03 -17.75 -14.24
C LEU A 335 -4.53 -17.03 -15.49
N THR A 336 -5.27 -16.04 -15.93
CA THR A 336 -4.80 -15.09 -16.96
C THR A 336 -3.63 -14.29 -16.39
N TYR A 337 -2.47 -14.40 -17.05
CA TYR A 337 -1.25 -13.69 -16.65
C TYR A 337 -1.48 -12.18 -16.62
N GLY A 338 -1.10 -11.54 -15.53
CA GLY A 338 -1.19 -10.09 -15.39
C GLY A 338 -2.60 -9.52 -15.22
N GLN A 339 -3.61 -10.35 -14.90
CA GLN A 339 -4.96 -9.89 -14.56
C GLN A 339 -5.24 -10.06 -13.07
N SER A 340 -5.86 -9.07 -12.45
CA SER A 340 -6.17 -9.04 -11.01
C SER A 340 -7.08 -10.19 -10.57
N ILE A 341 -6.83 -10.78 -9.39
CA ILE A 341 -7.73 -11.74 -8.72
C ILE A 341 -8.55 -11.09 -7.59
N THR A 342 -8.48 -9.78 -7.45
CA THR A 342 -9.23 -9.03 -6.43
C THR A 342 -10.13 -7.97 -7.07
N ASP A 343 -9.93 -6.67 -6.88
CA ASP A 343 -10.74 -5.68 -7.57
C ASP A 343 -10.22 -5.46 -9.01
N ALA A 344 -11.09 -5.05 -9.92
CA ALA A 344 -10.74 -4.84 -11.32
C ALA A 344 -9.76 -3.68 -11.47
N CYS A 345 -8.77 -3.85 -12.36
CA CYS A 345 -7.73 -2.87 -12.67
C CYS A 345 -7.89 -2.37 -14.11
N ILE A 346 -7.42 -1.15 -14.40
CA ILE A 346 -7.16 -0.72 -15.78
C ILE A 346 -5.95 -1.50 -16.32
N ASP A 347 -5.84 -1.62 -17.64
CA ASP A 347 -4.69 -2.26 -18.26
C ASP A 347 -3.46 -1.34 -18.39
N TRP A 348 -2.42 -1.84 -19.03
CA TRP A 348 -1.18 -1.09 -19.22
C TRP A 348 -1.36 0.12 -20.15
N GLU A 349 -2.11 0.01 -21.23
CA GLU A 349 -2.29 1.07 -22.23
C GLU A 349 -3.04 2.27 -21.62
N ASP A 350 -4.12 2.01 -20.91
CA ASP A 350 -4.86 3.02 -20.15
C ASP A 350 -4.00 3.64 -19.04
N THR A 351 -3.15 2.85 -18.42
CA THR A 351 -2.21 3.34 -17.39
C THR A 351 -1.21 4.32 -17.99
N ALA A 352 -0.58 3.97 -19.10
CA ALA A 352 0.38 4.83 -19.77
C ALA A 352 -0.28 6.15 -20.22
N SER A 353 -1.49 6.07 -20.80
CA SER A 353 -2.28 7.23 -21.21
C SER A 353 -2.67 8.12 -20.02
N ALA A 354 -3.08 7.54 -18.89
CA ALA A 354 -3.40 8.30 -17.67
C ALA A 354 -2.17 9.04 -17.12
N LEU A 355 -1.00 8.39 -17.08
CA LEU A 355 0.24 9.00 -16.63
C LEU A 355 0.66 10.18 -17.54
N GLU A 356 0.56 10.04 -18.86
CA GLU A 356 0.80 11.12 -19.82
C GLU A 356 -0.16 12.30 -19.62
N ARG A 357 -1.45 12.01 -19.38
CA ARG A 357 -2.45 13.04 -19.10
C ARG A 357 -2.14 13.80 -17.81
N PHE A 358 -1.69 13.12 -16.76
CA PHE A 358 -1.26 13.77 -15.53
C PHE A 358 -0.01 14.64 -15.73
N ALA A 359 0.97 14.20 -16.52
CA ALA A 359 2.14 15.00 -16.84
C ALA A 359 1.74 16.30 -17.57
N ALA A 360 0.93 16.19 -18.61
CA ALA A 360 0.40 17.34 -19.34
C ALA A 360 -0.40 18.30 -18.44
N ALA A 361 -1.17 17.77 -17.47
CA ALA A 361 -1.91 18.57 -16.49
C ALA A 361 -0.97 19.36 -15.56
N VAL A 362 0.15 18.75 -15.13
CA VAL A 362 1.16 19.42 -14.32
C VAL A 362 1.89 20.51 -15.10
N GLU A 363 2.24 20.25 -16.36
CA GLU A 363 2.80 21.28 -17.26
C GLU A 363 1.84 22.48 -17.40
N ALA A 364 0.54 22.23 -17.66
CA ALA A 364 -0.46 23.28 -17.75
C ALA A 364 -0.59 24.09 -16.45
N ARG A 365 -0.61 23.41 -15.29
CA ARG A 365 -0.64 24.03 -13.97
C ARG A 365 0.55 24.94 -13.69
N ARG A 366 1.75 24.58 -14.19
CA ARG A 366 2.96 25.43 -14.04
C ARG A 366 2.97 26.63 -14.95
N GLY A 367 2.26 26.58 -16.08
CA GLY A 367 2.12 27.67 -17.05
C GLY A 367 1.03 28.69 -16.69
N SER A 368 0.13 28.34 -15.76
CA SER A 368 -0.94 29.19 -15.26
C SER A 368 -0.50 29.97 -14.00
#